data_f3b55306066d672c3ef18985ae589abe
#
_entry.id   f3b55306066d672c3ef18985ae589abe
#
_cell.length_a   1.000
_cell.length_b   1.000
_cell.length_c   1.000
_cell.angle_alpha   90.00
_cell.angle_beta   90.00
_cell.angle_gamma   90.00
#
_symmetry.space_group_name_H-M   'P 1'
#
loop_
_entity.id
_entity.type
_entity.pdbx_description
1 polymer ?
#
loop_
_entity_poly.entity_id
_entity_poly.type
_entity_poly.pdbx_seq_one_letter_code
_entity_poly.pdbx_strand_id
1 'polypeptide(L)'
;LALLLGLPLALTTEPPTCSPLVPVTFDNGTIPGLLGKWIYIVGASKYPPHLQELKEIKYAVFTISPGSHEDELNVTEILRMNETCVTRNASKIQVFWENSTLMHVDENVTSTAKLIQNDKDLLILEHLNDNFPGLSLSARTPNVSKEHLEELRAQLHCLGFTEEETFFIS
;
A
#
# COMPACT_ATOMS: atom_id res chain seq x y z
N LEU A 1 -18.37 -40.74 37.33
CA LEU A 1 -17.02 -40.32 37.01
C LEU A 1 -17.00 -39.69 35.64
N ALA A 2 -17.44 -38.47 35.60
CA ALA A 2 -17.38 -37.70 34.38
C ALA A 2 -15.94 -37.32 34.18
N LEU A 3 -15.29 -37.98 33.36
CA LEU A 3 -14.15 -37.49 32.69
C LEU A 3 -14.62 -36.41 31.73
N LEU A 4 -14.86 -35.31 32.28
CA LEU A 4 -14.70 -34.09 31.55
C LEU A 4 -13.22 -33.92 31.34
N LEU A 5 -12.70 -34.76 30.57
CA LEU A 5 -11.62 -34.44 29.72
C LEU A 5 -11.93 -33.11 29.14
N GLY A 6 -11.25 -32.11 29.65
CA GLY A 6 -11.23 -30.87 29.04
C GLY A 6 -11.18 -31.13 27.57
N LEU A 7 -12.28 -30.95 26.93
CA LEU A 7 -12.31 -30.71 25.55
C LEU A 7 -11.09 -29.85 25.34
N PRO A 8 -10.14 -30.31 24.53
CA PRO A 8 -9.20 -29.36 24.05
C PRO A 8 -10.10 -28.30 23.51
N LEU A 9 -10.14 -27.24 24.19
CA LEU A 9 -10.64 -26.03 23.62
C LEU A 9 -9.99 -26.05 22.28
N ALA A 10 -10.77 -26.54 21.33
CA ALA A 10 -10.37 -26.40 20.00
C ALA A 10 -10.11 -24.92 19.92
N LEU A 11 -8.88 -24.62 20.07
CA LEU A 11 -8.37 -23.38 19.67
C LEU A 11 -8.60 -23.34 18.17
N THR A 12 -9.86 -23.27 17.83
CA THR A 12 -10.25 -22.72 16.58
C THR A 12 -9.85 -21.28 16.68
N THR A 13 -8.58 -21.05 16.47
CA THR A 13 -8.20 -19.85 15.82
C THR A 13 -8.97 -19.86 14.52
N GLU A 14 -10.18 -19.36 14.58
CA GLU A 14 -10.87 -18.99 13.36
C GLU A 14 -9.87 -18.14 12.59
N PRO A 15 -9.54 -18.51 11.34
CA PRO A 15 -8.72 -17.64 10.53
C PRO A 15 -9.35 -16.27 10.60
N PRO A 16 -8.58 -15.21 10.86
CA PRO A 16 -9.13 -13.87 10.91
C PRO A 16 -10.01 -13.68 9.70
N THR A 17 -11.28 -13.35 9.95
CA THR A 17 -12.22 -13.08 8.87
C THR A 17 -11.60 -11.99 8.02
N CYS A 18 -11.19 -12.36 6.81
CA CYS A 18 -10.61 -11.42 5.88
C CYS A 18 -11.68 -10.44 5.46
N SER A 19 -11.62 -9.24 6.00
CA SER A 19 -12.50 -8.17 5.54
C SER A 19 -12.09 -7.81 4.11
N PRO A 20 -13.04 -7.78 3.16
CA PRO A 20 -12.70 -7.39 1.81
C PRO A 20 -12.20 -5.94 1.79
N LEU A 21 -11.21 -5.67 0.96
CA LEU A 21 -10.76 -4.31 0.72
C LEU A 21 -11.86 -3.55 -0.02
N VAL A 22 -12.19 -2.36 0.45
CA VAL A 22 -13.22 -1.53 -0.14
C VAL A 22 -12.56 -0.38 -0.89
N PRO A 23 -12.59 -0.41 -2.24
CA PRO A 23 -12.07 0.72 -3.01
C PRO A 23 -12.91 1.97 -2.80
N VAL A 24 -12.21 3.11 -2.76
CA VAL A 24 -12.85 4.43 -2.64
C VAL A 24 -13.37 4.86 -4.00
N THR A 25 -14.61 5.31 -4.05
CA THR A 25 -15.15 6.02 -5.21
C THR A 25 -14.68 7.47 -5.14
N PHE A 26 -14.05 7.96 -6.21
CA PHE A 26 -13.49 9.31 -6.21
C PHE A 26 -14.58 10.37 -6.20
N ASP A 27 -14.43 11.33 -5.31
CA ASP A 27 -15.28 12.51 -5.19
C ASP A 27 -14.40 13.78 -5.18
N ASN A 28 -15.02 14.94 -4.97
CA ASN A 28 -14.33 16.22 -4.99
C ASN A 28 -13.26 16.36 -3.89
N GLY A 29 -13.34 15.59 -2.83
CA GLY A 29 -12.38 15.61 -1.72
C GLY A 29 -11.26 14.58 -1.83
N THR A 30 -11.40 13.58 -2.71
CA THR A 30 -10.46 12.46 -2.79
C THR A 30 -9.07 12.91 -3.25
N ILE A 31 -8.98 13.60 -4.38
CA ILE A 31 -7.69 14.01 -4.93
C ILE A 31 -7.00 15.06 -4.06
N PRO A 32 -7.68 16.10 -3.55
CA PRO A 32 -7.05 16.99 -2.57
C PRO A 32 -6.50 16.29 -1.34
N GLY A 33 -7.16 15.23 -0.89
CA GLY A 33 -6.71 14.41 0.24
C GLY A 33 -5.43 13.60 -0.03
N LEU A 34 -5.07 13.39 -1.29
CA LEU A 34 -3.84 12.70 -1.67
C LEU A 34 -2.62 13.63 -1.71
N LEU A 35 -2.83 14.93 -1.81
CA LEU A 35 -1.75 15.89 -1.99
C LEU A 35 -0.86 15.99 -0.75
N GLY A 36 0.41 16.26 -0.98
CA GLY A 36 1.40 16.48 0.05
C GLY A 36 2.33 15.29 0.26
N LYS A 37 2.97 15.28 1.41
CA LYS A 37 4.02 14.31 1.76
C LYS A 37 3.43 13.05 2.36
N TRP A 38 3.96 11.92 1.93
CA TRP A 38 3.66 10.59 2.45
C TRP A 38 4.94 9.82 2.74
N ILE A 39 4.93 9.08 3.83
CA ILE A 39 6.04 8.19 4.21
C ILE A 39 5.63 6.77 3.93
N TYR A 40 6.44 6.05 3.18
CA TYR A 40 6.20 4.66 2.83
C TYR A 40 6.48 3.76 4.04
N ILE A 41 5.50 3.00 4.47
CA ILE A 41 5.57 2.19 5.70
C ILE A 41 5.77 0.71 5.38
N VAL A 42 4.95 0.17 4.50
CA VAL A 42 5.00 -1.25 4.15
C VAL A 42 4.54 -1.46 2.72
N GLY A 43 5.21 -2.36 2.04
CA GLY A 43 4.83 -2.80 0.71
C GLY A 43 4.83 -4.30 0.59
N ALA A 44 3.89 -4.81 -0.18
CA ALA A 44 3.80 -6.21 -0.53
C ALA A 44 3.59 -6.36 -2.03
N SER A 45 4.25 -7.31 -2.63
CA SER A 45 4.14 -7.57 -4.06
C SER A 45 4.39 -9.03 -4.38
N LYS A 46 3.73 -9.53 -5.40
CA LYS A 46 4.02 -10.84 -5.97
C LYS A 46 4.90 -10.75 -7.23
N TYR A 47 5.24 -9.54 -7.63
CA TYR A 47 6.08 -9.32 -8.81
C TYR A 47 7.56 -9.32 -8.42
N PRO A 48 8.38 -10.29 -8.91
CA PRO A 48 9.77 -10.44 -8.46
C PRO A 48 10.65 -9.21 -8.60
N PRO A 49 10.60 -8.42 -9.68
CA PRO A 49 11.38 -7.19 -9.76
C PRO A 49 11.06 -6.17 -8.67
N HIS A 50 9.78 -6.03 -8.30
CA HIS A 50 9.37 -5.15 -7.20
C HIS A 50 9.86 -5.65 -5.85
N LEU A 51 9.85 -6.96 -5.64
CA LEU A 51 10.38 -7.56 -4.41
C LEU A 51 11.86 -7.26 -4.23
N GLN A 52 12.62 -7.32 -5.31
CA GLN A 52 14.03 -7.01 -5.27
C GLN A 52 14.28 -5.54 -4.92
N GLU A 53 13.52 -4.63 -5.49
CA GLU A 53 13.57 -3.20 -5.19
C GLU A 53 13.18 -2.93 -3.73
N LEU A 54 12.09 -3.54 -3.24
CA LEU A 54 11.61 -3.35 -1.88
C LEU A 54 12.64 -3.78 -0.83
N LYS A 55 13.40 -4.84 -1.10
CA LYS A 55 14.47 -5.30 -0.21
C LYS A 55 15.57 -4.27 -0.01
N GLU A 56 15.84 -3.46 -1.01
CA GLU A 56 16.91 -2.49 -1.01
C GLU A 56 16.51 -1.15 -0.38
N ILE A 57 15.21 -0.86 -0.31
CA ILE A 57 14.70 0.40 0.22
C ILE A 57 14.74 0.38 1.74
N LYS A 58 15.45 1.34 2.32
CA LYS A 58 15.51 1.53 3.78
C LYS A 58 14.61 2.64 4.28
N TYR A 59 14.28 3.58 3.41
CA TYR A 59 13.41 4.71 3.70
C TYR A 59 12.88 5.28 2.39
N ALA A 60 11.63 5.64 2.37
CA ALA A 60 11.03 6.26 1.20
C ALA A 60 10.00 7.31 1.60
N VAL A 61 10.10 8.46 0.99
CA VAL A 61 9.15 9.56 1.12
C VAL A 61 8.78 10.00 -0.28
N PHE A 62 7.50 10.20 -0.49
CA PHE A 62 7.04 10.78 -1.76
C PHE A 62 6.10 11.94 -1.50
N THR A 63 6.07 12.86 -2.45
CA THR A 63 5.21 14.04 -2.40
C THR A 63 4.34 14.03 -3.64
N ILE A 64 3.04 14.14 -3.44
CA ILE A 64 2.06 14.25 -4.51
C ILE A 64 1.69 15.74 -4.64
N SER A 65 1.80 16.27 -5.83
CA SER A 65 1.46 17.64 -6.15
C SER A 65 0.55 17.71 -7.36
N PRO A 66 -0.22 18.80 -7.53
CA PRO A 66 -1.05 18.96 -8.72
C PRO A 66 -0.22 18.95 -10.00
N GLY A 67 -0.75 18.30 -11.02
CA GLY A 67 -0.14 18.30 -12.35
C GLY A 67 -0.57 19.48 -13.21
N SER A 68 -0.40 19.34 -14.52
CA SER A 68 -0.73 20.39 -15.49
C SER A 68 -2.24 20.56 -15.72
N HIS A 69 -3.05 19.58 -15.34
CA HIS A 69 -4.51 19.63 -15.42
C HIS A 69 -5.14 18.76 -14.35
N GLU A 70 -6.47 18.81 -14.22
CA GLU A 70 -7.21 18.15 -13.13
C GLU A 70 -7.05 16.63 -13.09
N ASP A 71 -6.76 16.01 -14.22
CA ASP A 71 -6.62 14.55 -14.32
C ASP A 71 -5.18 14.07 -14.13
N GLU A 72 -4.27 14.97 -13.76
CA GLU A 72 -2.85 14.65 -13.64
C GLU A 72 -2.30 15.07 -12.28
N LEU A 73 -1.51 14.19 -11.69
CA LEU A 73 -0.74 14.46 -10.48
C LEU A 73 0.75 14.21 -10.75
N ASN A 74 1.60 14.98 -10.09
CA ASN A 74 3.04 14.78 -10.12
C ASN A 74 3.49 14.13 -8.82
N VAL A 75 4.45 13.21 -8.92
CA VAL A 75 5.05 12.54 -7.76
C VAL A 75 6.56 12.73 -7.78
N THR A 76 7.09 13.17 -6.68
CA THR A 76 8.53 13.19 -6.41
C THR A 76 8.84 12.21 -5.30
N GLU A 77 9.87 11.39 -5.46
CA GLU A 77 10.30 10.42 -4.48
C GLU A 77 11.72 10.68 -4.00
N ILE A 78 11.93 10.50 -2.71
CA ILE A 78 13.27 10.42 -2.12
C ILE A 78 13.39 9.03 -1.51
N LEU A 79 14.32 8.25 -2.04
CA LEU A 79 14.57 6.88 -1.61
C LEU A 79 15.95 6.79 -0.97
N ARG A 80 16.02 6.15 0.18
CA ARG A 80 17.30 5.72 0.74
C ARG A 80 17.45 4.24 0.44
N MET A 81 18.44 3.93 -0.40
CA MET A 81 18.78 2.56 -0.79
C MET A 81 20.19 2.27 -0.28
N ASN A 82 20.30 1.37 0.71
CA ASN A 82 21.56 1.04 1.36
C ASN A 82 22.28 2.31 1.90
N GLU A 83 23.31 2.79 1.23
CA GLU A 83 24.11 3.95 1.66
C GLU A 83 23.86 5.21 0.82
N THR A 84 23.04 5.12 -0.21
CA THR A 84 22.78 6.24 -1.12
C THR A 84 21.36 6.72 -1.06
N CYS A 85 21.18 8.04 -1.15
CA CYS A 85 19.87 8.67 -1.35
C CYS A 85 19.69 8.94 -2.83
N VAL A 86 18.56 8.50 -3.35
CA VAL A 86 18.17 8.72 -4.74
C VAL A 86 16.92 9.57 -4.77
N THR A 87 16.97 10.66 -5.51
CA THR A 87 15.79 11.48 -5.78
C THR A 87 15.26 11.15 -7.17
N ARG A 88 14.02 10.73 -7.24
CA ARG A 88 13.32 10.50 -8.50
C ARG A 88 12.33 11.62 -8.72
N ASN A 89 12.55 12.42 -9.75
CA ASN A 89 11.66 13.51 -10.12
C ASN A 89 10.70 13.03 -11.21
N ALA A 90 9.47 13.54 -11.15
CA ALA A 90 8.53 13.57 -12.26
C ALA A 90 7.96 12.23 -12.73
N SER A 91 7.58 11.36 -11.81
CA SER A 91 6.54 10.40 -12.14
C SER A 91 5.20 11.12 -12.24
N LYS A 92 4.40 10.74 -13.22
CA LYS A 92 3.06 11.27 -13.40
C LYS A 92 2.02 10.23 -13.08
N ILE A 93 0.98 10.65 -12.38
CA ILE A 93 -0.19 9.82 -12.13
C ILE A 93 -1.36 10.40 -12.91
N GLN A 94 -2.00 9.58 -13.70
CA GLN A 94 -3.24 9.93 -14.37
C GLN A 94 -4.42 9.46 -13.53
N VAL A 95 -5.39 10.36 -13.34
CA VAL A 95 -6.59 10.09 -12.57
C VAL A 95 -7.71 9.72 -13.52
N PHE A 96 -8.27 8.54 -13.34
CA PHE A 96 -9.46 8.09 -14.07
C PHE A 96 -10.68 8.19 -13.16
N TRP A 97 -11.44 9.24 -13.32
CA TRP A 97 -12.61 9.53 -12.48
C TRP A 97 -13.74 8.51 -12.64
N GLU A 98 -13.96 8.02 -13.85
CA GLU A 98 -15.08 7.13 -14.16
C GLU A 98 -15.02 5.81 -13.40
N ASN A 99 -13.83 5.24 -13.27
CA ASN A 99 -13.64 3.96 -12.60
C ASN A 99 -12.82 4.08 -11.32
N SER A 100 -12.58 5.30 -10.84
CA SER A 100 -11.88 5.56 -9.58
C SER A 100 -10.52 4.85 -9.52
N THR A 101 -9.72 5.01 -10.55
CA THR A 101 -8.42 4.36 -10.71
C THR A 101 -7.33 5.41 -10.90
N LEU A 102 -6.17 5.13 -10.34
CA LEU A 102 -4.94 5.89 -10.57
C LEU A 102 -4.03 5.07 -11.47
N MET A 103 -3.44 5.71 -12.47
CA MET A 103 -2.49 5.05 -13.34
C MET A 103 -1.14 5.76 -13.26
N HIS A 104 -0.12 5.02 -12.85
CA HIS A 104 1.26 5.47 -12.85
C HIS A 104 1.88 5.14 -14.20
N VAL A 105 2.37 6.16 -14.90
CA VAL A 105 3.02 5.99 -16.19
C VAL A 105 4.51 6.28 -15.99
N ASP A 106 5.30 5.23 -16.01
CA ASP A 106 6.75 5.30 -16.12
C ASP A 106 7.15 4.85 -17.51
N GLU A 107 8.35 5.22 -17.96
CA GLU A 107 8.79 5.08 -19.37
C GLU A 107 8.55 3.69 -19.97
N ASN A 108 8.52 2.64 -19.16
CA ASN A 108 8.35 1.27 -19.65
C ASN A 108 7.31 0.43 -18.91
N VAL A 109 6.70 0.96 -17.85
CA VAL A 109 5.77 0.19 -17.03
C VAL A 109 4.55 1.03 -16.72
N THR A 110 3.40 0.53 -17.09
CA THR A 110 2.12 1.11 -16.71
C THR A 110 1.57 0.30 -15.54
N SER A 111 1.34 0.94 -14.41
CA SER A 111 0.70 0.31 -13.26
C SER A 111 -0.55 1.07 -12.87
N THR A 112 -1.60 0.33 -12.56
CA THR A 112 -2.85 0.88 -12.07
C THR A 112 -3.00 0.58 -10.58
N ALA A 113 -3.68 1.47 -9.89
CA ALA A 113 -3.93 1.31 -8.47
C ALA A 113 -5.31 1.79 -8.11
N LYS A 114 -5.89 1.14 -7.11
CA LYS A 114 -7.11 1.58 -6.45
C LYS A 114 -6.79 2.07 -5.06
N LEU A 115 -7.42 3.18 -4.69
CA LEU A 115 -7.35 3.70 -3.33
C LEU A 115 -8.31 2.92 -2.45
N ILE A 116 -7.82 2.41 -1.33
CA ILE A 116 -8.63 1.68 -0.37
C ILE A 116 -9.12 2.64 0.71
N GLN A 117 -10.35 2.47 1.14
CA GLN A 117 -10.93 3.29 2.20
C GLN A 117 -10.15 3.12 3.49
N ASN A 118 -9.68 4.24 4.03
CA ASN A 118 -8.79 4.28 5.16
C ASN A 118 -8.93 5.59 5.94
N ASP A 119 -8.16 5.72 7.00
CA ASP A 119 -8.01 6.97 7.74
C ASP A 119 -7.34 8.04 6.85
N LYS A 120 -7.68 9.31 7.10
CA LYS A 120 -7.09 10.48 6.39
C LYS A 120 -5.57 10.57 6.49
N ASP A 121 -4.97 9.96 7.49
CA ASP A 121 -3.53 9.97 7.73
C ASP A 121 -2.82 8.74 7.17
N LEU A 122 -3.56 7.85 6.52
CA LEU A 122 -3.06 6.65 5.89
C LEU A 122 -3.42 6.64 4.40
N LEU A 123 -2.52 6.12 3.59
CA LEU A 123 -2.74 5.91 2.16
C LEU A 123 -2.50 4.44 1.83
N ILE A 124 -3.57 3.72 1.56
CA ILE A 124 -3.51 2.32 1.18
C ILE A 124 -3.83 2.22 -0.32
N LEU A 125 -2.90 1.67 -1.08
CA LEU A 125 -3.07 1.45 -2.52
C LEU A 125 -3.01 -0.04 -2.82
N GLU A 126 -4.03 -0.53 -3.51
CA GLU A 126 -4.02 -1.85 -4.12
C GLU A 126 -3.50 -1.71 -5.54
N HIS A 127 -2.33 -2.30 -5.78
CA HIS A 127 -1.68 -2.26 -7.09
C HIS A 127 -2.18 -3.40 -7.97
N LEU A 128 -2.59 -3.06 -9.18
CA LEU A 128 -3.14 -3.98 -10.16
C LEU A 128 -2.22 -4.02 -11.37
N ASN A 129 -1.13 -4.78 -11.27
CA ASN A 129 -0.17 -4.94 -12.35
C ASN A 129 -0.37 -6.31 -13.01
N ASP A 130 -1.01 -6.32 -14.17
CA ASP A 130 -1.28 -7.52 -14.98
C ASP A 130 -1.71 -8.73 -14.13
N ASN A 131 -0.80 -9.65 -13.87
CA ASN A 131 -1.07 -10.85 -13.07
C ASN A 131 -0.43 -10.81 -11.67
N PHE A 132 0.10 -9.65 -11.26
CA PHE A 132 0.85 -9.53 -10.01
C PHE A 132 0.23 -8.49 -9.08
N PRO A 133 -0.63 -8.91 -8.16
CA PRO A 133 -1.20 -7.98 -7.19
C PRO A 133 -0.15 -7.44 -6.24
N GLY A 134 -0.36 -6.24 -5.75
CA GLY A 134 0.46 -5.61 -4.74
C GLY A 134 -0.38 -4.75 -3.81
N LEU A 135 0.17 -4.44 -2.66
CA LEU A 135 -0.46 -3.56 -1.68
C LEU A 135 0.61 -2.67 -1.06
N SER A 136 0.29 -1.42 -0.84
CA SER A 136 1.18 -0.50 -0.14
C SER A 136 0.43 0.32 0.88
N LEU A 137 1.10 0.59 2.00
CA LEU A 137 0.64 1.51 3.03
C LEU A 137 1.66 2.62 3.19
N SER A 138 1.18 3.84 3.11
CA SER A 138 1.95 5.04 3.43
C SER A 138 1.21 5.86 4.47
N ALA A 139 1.92 6.68 5.22
CA ALA A 139 1.35 7.47 6.29
C ALA A 139 1.89 8.91 6.25
N ARG A 140 1.13 9.82 6.88
CA ARG A 140 1.56 11.22 7.03
C ARG A 140 2.70 11.37 8.03
N THR A 141 2.79 10.46 8.99
CA THR A 141 3.83 10.47 10.03
C THR A 141 4.53 9.12 10.08
N PRO A 142 5.78 9.05 10.57
CA PRO A 142 6.50 7.78 10.65
C PRO A 142 5.94 6.84 11.73
N ASN A 143 5.12 7.35 12.64
CA ASN A 143 4.60 6.59 13.77
C ASN A 143 3.20 6.06 13.45
N VAL A 144 3.15 4.91 12.81
CA VAL A 144 1.89 4.18 12.60
C VAL A 144 1.64 3.32 13.85
N SER A 145 0.40 3.31 14.32
CA SER A 145 0.06 2.53 15.50
C SER A 145 0.29 1.04 15.26
N LYS A 146 0.68 0.34 16.32
CA LYS A 146 0.87 -1.10 16.27
C LYS A 146 -0.40 -1.82 15.82
N GLU A 147 -1.56 -1.33 16.25
CA GLU A 147 -2.86 -1.89 15.89
C GLU A 147 -3.10 -1.81 14.37
N HIS A 148 -2.83 -0.67 13.75
CA HIS A 148 -2.95 -0.51 12.30
C HIS A 148 -1.98 -1.44 11.54
N LEU A 149 -0.77 -1.60 12.06
CA LEU A 149 0.21 -2.50 11.44
C LEU A 149 -0.22 -3.96 11.56
N GLU A 150 -0.80 -4.34 12.67
CA GLU A 150 -1.32 -5.72 12.87
C GLU A 150 -2.52 -5.98 11.97
N GLU A 151 -3.45 -5.04 11.86
CA GLU A 151 -4.57 -5.13 10.93
C GLU A 151 -4.12 -5.27 9.49
N LEU A 152 -3.14 -4.48 9.10
CA LEU A 152 -2.59 -4.54 7.75
C LEU A 152 -1.89 -5.88 7.51
N ARG A 153 -1.14 -6.37 8.48
CA ARG A 153 -0.47 -7.67 8.40
C ARG A 153 -1.49 -8.80 8.22
N ALA A 154 -2.60 -8.75 8.96
CA ALA A 154 -3.69 -9.69 8.80
C ALA A 154 -4.33 -9.61 7.40
N GLN A 155 -4.54 -8.40 6.89
CA GLN A 155 -5.08 -8.21 5.54
C GLN A 155 -4.15 -8.73 4.46
N LEU A 156 -2.86 -8.50 4.59
CA LEU A 156 -1.85 -9.02 3.66
C LEU A 156 -1.87 -10.55 3.64
N HIS A 157 -1.95 -11.18 4.80
CA HIS A 157 -2.07 -12.62 4.91
C HIS A 157 -3.35 -13.12 4.23
N CYS A 158 -4.48 -12.45 4.45
CA CYS A 158 -5.75 -12.76 3.82
C CYS A 158 -5.70 -12.68 2.29
N LEU A 159 -4.94 -11.74 1.76
CA LEU A 159 -4.76 -11.57 0.32
C LEU A 159 -3.75 -12.57 -0.27
N GLY A 160 -3.18 -13.42 0.56
CA GLY A 160 -2.24 -14.45 0.13
C GLY A 160 -0.81 -14.00 -0.01
N PHE A 161 -0.43 -12.85 0.56
CA PHE A 161 0.96 -12.43 0.62
C PHE A 161 1.68 -13.17 1.74
N THR A 162 2.86 -13.69 1.44
CA THR A 162 3.74 -14.30 2.44
C THR A 162 4.56 -13.24 3.14
N GLU A 163 5.20 -13.61 4.24
CA GLU A 163 6.12 -12.70 4.92
C GLU A 163 7.32 -12.33 4.05
N GLU A 164 7.75 -13.24 3.17
CA GLU A 164 8.83 -12.98 2.22
C GLU A 164 8.44 -11.99 1.11
N GLU A 165 7.15 -11.85 0.86
CA GLU A 165 6.60 -10.92 -0.12
C GLU A 165 6.21 -9.57 0.48
N THR A 166 6.43 -9.39 1.79
CA THR A 166 6.04 -8.19 2.55
C THR A 166 7.25 -7.53 3.18
N PHE A 167 7.41 -6.23 2.96
CA PHE A 167 8.55 -5.46 3.44
C PHE A 167 8.08 -4.25 4.24
N PHE A 168 8.49 -4.19 5.50
CA PHE A 168 8.31 -3.02 6.35
C PHE A 168 9.51 -2.10 6.14
N ILE A 169 9.22 -0.88 5.72
CA ILE A 169 10.21 0.15 5.44
C ILE A 169 10.16 1.14 6.60
N SER A 170 11.18 1.13 7.41
CA SER A 170 11.25 2.02 8.59
C SER A 170 12.16 3.20 8.34
#